data_1b0662d8fcb2269dfae44beec3e4f5ec
#
_entry.id   1b0662d8fcb2269dfae44beec3e4f5ec
#
_cell.length_a   1.000
_cell.length_b   1.000
_cell.length_c   1.000
_cell.angle_alpha   90.00
_cell.angle_beta   90.00
_cell.angle_gamma   90.00
#
_symmetry.space_group_name_H-M   'P 1'
#
loop_
_entity.id
_entity.type
_entity.pdbx_description
1 polymer ?
#
loop_
_entity_poly.entity_id
_entity_poly.type
_entity_poly.pdbx_seq_one_letter_code
_entity_poly.pdbx_strand_id
1 'polypeptide(L)'
;MEVSYKFGFDAAHHFDNYPEGHIYRGVHGHSFQVEVALAGEPDPKTGFVADLGEVERACRDVRESLDHRMLNEIDGLALPSLENLSLWIWRALKPRFANLARITVRRDSQGQSCTYTGR
;
A
#
# COMPACT_ATOMS: atom_id res chain seq x y z
N MET A 1 -21.04 0.11 -4.61
CA MET A 1 -20.01 0.09 -5.68
C MET A 1 -18.67 0.51 -5.13
N GLU A 2 -17.60 0.28 -5.87
CA GLU A 2 -16.24 0.69 -5.49
C GLU A 2 -15.65 1.61 -6.55
N VAL A 3 -14.91 2.61 -6.10
CA VAL A 3 -13.96 3.35 -6.93
C VAL A 3 -12.57 3.07 -6.43
N SER A 4 -11.57 3.15 -7.30
CA SER A 4 -10.20 2.85 -6.91
C SER A 4 -9.20 3.80 -7.57
N TYR A 5 -8.05 3.92 -6.90
CA TYR A 5 -6.89 4.65 -7.40
C TYR A 5 -5.66 3.75 -7.27
N LYS A 6 -4.80 3.78 -8.25
CA LYS A 6 -3.58 2.98 -8.27
C LYS A 6 -2.35 3.86 -8.32
N PHE A 7 -1.32 3.45 -7.61
CA PHE A 7 0.00 4.09 -7.73
C PHE A 7 1.09 3.04 -7.54
N GLY A 8 2.31 3.40 -7.95
CA GLY A 8 3.45 2.53 -7.80
C GLY A 8 4.59 3.23 -7.06
N PHE A 9 5.46 2.44 -6.48
CA PHE A 9 6.70 2.92 -5.90
C PHE A 9 7.76 1.82 -5.97
N ASP A 10 9.03 2.25 -5.95
CA ASP A 10 10.17 1.34 -5.92
C ASP A 10 10.83 1.48 -4.57
N ALA A 11 11.11 0.35 -3.91
CA ALA A 11 11.72 0.37 -2.59
C ALA A 11 12.56 -0.88 -2.36
N ALA A 12 13.49 -0.76 -1.42
CA ALA A 12 14.35 -1.85 -1.00
C ALA A 12 13.87 -2.40 0.34
N HIS A 13 14.16 -3.66 0.58
CA HIS A 13 13.91 -4.31 1.87
C HIS A 13 14.83 -5.53 2.05
N HIS A 14 14.82 -6.08 3.24
CA HIS A 14 15.47 -7.35 3.55
C HIS A 14 14.69 -8.05 4.66
N PHE A 15 14.90 -9.37 4.78
CA PHE A 15 14.22 -10.18 5.79
C PHE A 15 15.26 -10.95 6.62
N ASP A 16 15.56 -10.45 7.80
CA ASP A 16 16.56 -11.04 8.71
C ASP A 16 16.10 -12.36 9.32
N ASN A 17 14.80 -12.68 9.19
CA ASN A 17 14.22 -13.94 9.66
C ASN A 17 14.50 -15.12 8.70
N TYR A 18 15.08 -14.88 7.53
CA TYR A 18 15.55 -15.95 6.66
C TYR A 18 16.95 -16.41 7.06
N PRO A 19 17.32 -17.68 6.79
CA PRO A 19 18.67 -18.16 7.06
C PRO A 19 19.73 -17.38 6.32
N GLU A 20 20.92 -17.29 6.91
CA GLU A 20 22.07 -16.69 6.27
C GLU A 20 22.33 -17.37 4.91
N GLY A 21 22.61 -16.57 3.88
CA GLY A 21 22.76 -17.04 2.50
C GLY A 21 21.47 -17.13 1.70
N HIS A 22 20.30 -17.00 2.34
CA HIS A 22 19.03 -16.96 1.61
C HIS A 22 18.89 -15.64 0.85
N ILE A 23 18.35 -15.72 -0.38
CA ILE A 23 18.22 -14.57 -1.27
C ILE A 23 17.42 -13.42 -0.64
N TYR A 24 16.40 -13.73 0.18
CA TYR A 24 15.54 -12.73 0.80
C TYR A 24 16.16 -12.07 2.03
N ARG A 25 17.21 -12.66 2.59
CA ARG A 25 17.92 -12.06 3.71
C ARG A 25 18.74 -10.85 3.29
N GLY A 26 19.28 -10.87 2.07
CA GLY A 26 20.03 -9.74 1.53
C GLY A 26 19.13 -8.59 1.12
N VAL A 27 19.71 -7.39 1.11
CA VAL A 27 19.00 -6.20 0.60
C VAL A 27 18.69 -6.40 -0.88
N HIS A 28 17.43 -6.21 -1.24
CA HIS A 28 16.96 -6.27 -2.62
C HIS A 28 15.79 -5.30 -2.79
N GLY A 29 15.42 -5.04 -4.02
CA GLY A 29 14.36 -4.07 -4.32
C GLY A 29 13.29 -4.64 -5.22
N HIS A 30 12.13 -4.02 -5.16
CA HIS A 30 10.99 -4.34 -6.01
C HIS A 30 10.29 -3.07 -6.46
N SER A 31 9.59 -3.18 -7.60
CA SER A 31 8.54 -2.25 -7.97
C SER A 31 7.24 -2.76 -7.37
N PHE A 32 6.65 -1.95 -6.50
CA PHE A 32 5.38 -2.26 -5.85
C PHE A 32 4.25 -1.51 -6.55
N GLN A 33 3.09 -2.14 -6.66
CA GLN A 33 1.86 -1.52 -7.12
C GLN A 33 0.83 -1.56 -6.01
N VAL A 34 0.16 -0.44 -5.79
CA VAL A 34 -0.85 -0.31 -4.74
C VAL A 34 -2.17 0.09 -5.38
N GLU A 35 -3.25 -0.60 -4.98
CA GLU A 35 -4.61 -0.21 -5.31
C GLU A 35 -5.35 0.13 -4.02
N VAL A 36 -5.95 1.32 -4.02
CA VAL A 36 -6.75 1.84 -2.91
C VAL A 36 -8.20 1.89 -3.38
N ALA A 37 -9.07 1.12 -2.73
CA ALA A 37 -10.48 1.04 -3.09
C ALA A 37 -11.36 1.62 -1.99
N LEU A 38 -12.35 2.42 -2.40
CA LEU A 38 -13.33 3.05 -1.52
C LEU A 38 -14.71 2.60 -1.98
N ALA A 39 -15.59 2.28 -1.04
CA ALA A 39 -16.89 1.70 -1.35
C ALA A 39 -18.04 2.55 -0.81
N GLY A 40 -19.17 2.50 -1.48
CA GLY A 40 -20.38 3.19 -1.05
C GLY A 40 -21.31 3.46 -2.23
N GLU A 41 -22.31 4.29 -1.97
CA GLU A 41 -23.21 4.80 -2.99
C GLU A 41 -22.79 6.19 -3.42
N PRO A 42 -23.00 6.58 -4.67
CA PRO A 42 -22.69 7.93 -5.11
C PRO A 42 -23.48 8.97 -4.33
N ASP A 43 -22.82 10.03 -3.90
CA ASP A 43 -23.50 11.19 -3.32
C ASP A 43 -24.45 11.79 -4.39
N PRO A 44 -25.74 12.01 -4.08
CA PRO A 44 -26.68 12.55 -5.08
C PRO A 44 -26.31 13.93 -5.62
N LYS A 45 -25.53 14.70 -4.86
CA LYS A 45 -25.13 16.06 -5.25
C LYS A 45 -23.89 16.09 -6.13
N THR A 46 -22.95 15.20 -5.88
CA THR A 46 -21.66 15.19 -6.58
C THR A 46 -21.54 14.06 -7.59
N GLY A 47 -22.24 12.95 -7.39
CA GLY A 47 -22.10 11.73 -8.16
C GLY A 47 -20.89 10.89 -7.74
N PHE A 48 -20.22 11.23 -6.62
CA PHE A 48 -18.99 10.57 -6.19
C PHE A 48 -19.23 9.61 -5.03
N VAL A 49 -18.61 8.43 -5.11
CA VAL A 49 -18.37 7.57 -3.95
C VAL A 49 -17.28 8.18 -3.08
N ALA A 50 -16.27 8.75 -3.73
CA ALA A 50 -15.17 9.46 -3.09
C ALA A 50 -14.61 10.49 -4.07
N ASP A 51 -14.03 11.57 -3.54
CA ASP A 51 -13.29 12.53 -4.35
C ASP A 51 -11.92 11.93 -4.68
N LEU A 52 -11.76 11.45 -5.91
CA LEU A 52 -10.52 10.81 -6.35
C LEU A 52 -9.33 11.79 -6.38
N GLY A 53 -9.57 13.10 -6.46
CA GLY A 53 -8.51 14.10 -6.32
C GLY A 53 -7.92 14.12 -4.91
N GLU A 54 -8.76 13.98 -3.89
CA GLU A 54 -8.29 13.86 -2.50
C GLU A 54 -7.59 12.53 -2.26
N VAL A 55 -8.11 11.45 -2.83
CA VAL A 55 -7.48 10.13 -2.76
C VAL A 55 -6.08 10.18 -3.38
N GLU A 56 -5.95 10.82 -4.54
CA GLU A 56 -4.65 11.00 -5.21
C GLU A 56 -3.67 11.75 -4.31
N ARG A 57 -4.10 12.85 -3.70
CA ARG A 57 -3.23 13.64 -2.80
C ARG A 57 -2.77 12.82 -1.60
N ALA A 58 -3.67 12.07 -0.98
CA ALA A 58 -3.33 11.20 0.14
C ALA A 58 -2.37 10.08 -0.28
N CYS A 59 -2.59 9.49 -1.44
CA CYS A 59 -1.72 8.45 -1.97
C CYS A 59 -0.34 9.00 -2.36
N ARG A 60 -0.26 10.25 -2.79
CA ARG A 60 1.03 10.91 -3.04
C ARG A 60 1.84 11.01 -1.75
N ASP A 61 1.22 11.39 -0.63
CA ASP A 61 1.89 11.46 0.67
C ASP A 61 2.40 10.07 1.09
N VAL A 62 1.58 9.04 0.92
CA VAL A 62 1.97 7.65 1.20
C VAL A 62 3.15 7.25 0.32
N ARG A 63 3.08 7.52 -0.97
CA ARG A 63 4.14 7.20 -1.93
C ARG A 63 5.45 7.87 -1.53
N GLU A 64 5.43 9.14 -1.17
CA GLU A 64 6.62 9.88 -0.76
C GLU A 64 7.29 9.28 0.48
N SER A 65 6.51 8.66 1.36
CA SER A 65 7.03 8.01 2.55
C SER A 65 7.70 6.67 2.25
N LEU A 66 7.40 6.06 1.11
CA LEU A 66 7.83 4.69 0.76
C LEU A 66 8.83 4.66 -0.39
N ASP A 67 8.67 5.55 -1.37
CA ASP A 67 9.39 5.49 -2.64
C ASP A 67 10.88 5.77 -2.46
N HIS A 68 11.72 4.93 -3.05
CA HIS A 68 13.17 5.02 -2.97
C HIS A 68 13.71 4.94 -1.54
N ARG A 69 13.02 4.21 -0.67
CA ARG A 69 13.41 4.02 0.73
C ARG A 69 13.83 2.58 0.98
N MET A 70 14.57 2.39 2.07
CA MET A 70 14.73 1.09 2.72
C MET A 70 13.54 0.92 3.65
N LEU A 71 12.60 0.04 3.29
CA LEU A 71 11.34 -0.10 4.03
C LEU A 71 11.56 -0.49 5.50
N ASN A 72 12.60 -1.30 5.78
CA ASN A 72 12.93 -1.72 7.14
C ASN A 72 13.21 -0.55 8.09
N GLU A 73 13.62 0.61 7.57
CA GLU A 73 13.94 1.80 8.36
C GLU A 73 12.72 2.67 8.65
N ILE A 74 11.58 2.37 8.04
CA ILE A 74 10.34 3.12 8.24
C ILE A 74 9.67 2.61 9.50
N ASP A 75 9.25 3.54 10.37
CA ASP A 75 8.55 3.22 11.60
C ASP A 75 7.28 2.41 11.29
N GLY A 76 7.14 1.26 11.95
CA GLY A 76 6.04 0.33 11.72
C GLY A 76 6.27 -0.69 10.61
N LEU A 77 7.43 -0.64 9.92
CA LEU A 77 7.76 -1.54 8.80
C LEU A 77 9.06 -2.31 9.02
N ALA A 78 9.40 -2.65 10.27
CA ALA A 78 10.61 -3.43 10.57
C ALA A 78 10.59 -4.80 9.86
N LEU A 79 9.41 -5.36 9.61
CA LEU A 79 9.22 -6.58 8.82
C LEU A 79 8.37 -6.23 7.58
N PRO A 80 8.99 -5.73 6.50
CA PRO A 80 8.26 -5.13 5.38
C PRO A 80 7.77 -6.16 4.36
N SER A 81 6.95 -7.09 4.81
CA SER A 81 6.22 -8.02 3.95
C SER A 81 5.08 -7.31 3.22
N LEU A 82 4.50 -7.96 2.21
CA LEU A 82 3.29 -7.44 1.56
C LEU A 82 2.16 -7.22 2.56
N GLU A 83 2.04 -8.15 3.53
CA GLU A 83 1.03 -8.09 4.58
C GLU A 83 1.20 -6.83 5.44
N ASN A 84 2.40 -6.61 5.94
CA ASN A 84 2.68 -5.45 6.79
C ASN A 84 2.64 -4.13 6.02
N LEU A 85 3.04 -4.11 4.75
CA LEU A 85 2.85 -2.96 3.87
C LEU A 85 1.38 -2.61 3.71
N SER A 86 0.54 -3.61 3.49
CA SER A 86 -0.91 -3.41 3.36
C SER A 86 -1.52 -2.81 4.62
N LEU A 87 -1.12 -3.31 5.79
CA LEU A 87 -1.55 -2.78 7.09
C LEU A 87 -1.06 -1.35 7.30
N TRP A 88 0.19 -1.07 6.97
CA TRP A 88 0.79 0.26 7.14
C TRP A 88 0.06 1.30 6.28
N ILE A 89 -0.19 0.97 5.01
CA ILE A 89 -0.90 1.85 4.07
C ILE A 89 -2.35 2.05 4.53
N TRP A 90 -3.02 0.98 4.97
CA TRP A 90 -4.37 1.07 5.53
C TRP A 90 -4.43 2.06 6.69
N ARG A 91 -3.51 1.95 7.64
CA ARG A 91 -3.46 2.82 8.82
C ARG A 91 -3.16 4.27 8.47
N ALA A 92 -2.42 4.49 7.39
CA ALA A 92 -2.15 5.85 6.89
C ALA A 92 -3.38 6.49 6.25
N LEU A 93 -4.20 5.70 5.56
CA LEU A 93 -5.33 6.22 4.76
C LEU A 93 -6.67 6.18 5.48
N LYS A 94 -6.91 5.20 6.35
CA LYS A 94 -8.22 5.03 7.01
C LYS A 94 -8.69 6.27 7.78
N PRO A 95 -7.83 7.00 8.52
CA PRO A 95 -8.28 8.24 9.20
C PRO A 95 -8.78 9.32 8.24
N ARG A 96 -8.31 9.31 7.00
CA ARG A 96 -8.70 10.30 5.97
C ARG A 96 -9.94 9.86 5.18
N PHE A 97 -10.20 8.55 5.10
CA PHE A 97 -11.29 8.00 4.28
C PHE A 97 -12.06 6.95 5.06
N ALA A 98 -13.17 7.38 5.66
CA ALA A 98 -14.01 6.48 6.46
C ALA A 98 -14.53 5.28 5.65
N ASN A 99 -14.74 5.47 4.34
CA ASN A 99 -15.24 4.44 3.43
C ASN A 99 -14.14 3.67 2.71
N LEU A 100 -12.90 3.72 3.20
CA LEU A 100 -11.82 2.88 2.69
C LEU A 100 -12.25 1.41 2.82
N ALA A 101 -12.24 0.68 1.70
CA ALA A 101 -12.74 -0.70 1.65
C ALA A 101 -11.64 -1.74 1.58
N ARG A 102 -10.58 -1.48 0.82
CA ARG A 102 -9.47 -2.42 0.70
C ARG A 102 -8.21 -1.75 0.20
N ILE A 103 -7.09 -2.33 0.60
CA ILE A 103 -5.75 -2.01 0.07
C ILE A 103 -5.23 -3.30 -0.56
N THR A 104 -4.75 -3.21 -1.79
CA THR A 104 -4.03 -4.31 -2.44
C THR A 104 -2.62 -3.85 -2.76
N VAL A 105 -1.63 -4.61 -2.32
CA VAL A 105 -0.21 -4.36 -2.62
C VAL A 105 0.29 -5.52 -3.46
N ARG A 106 0.91 -5.21 -4.60
CA ARG A 106 1.40 -6.22 -5.55
C ARG A 106 2.88 -6.03 -5.84
N ARG A 107 3.53 -7.17 -6.06
CA ARG A 107 4.84 -7.26 -6.72
C ARG A 107 4.62 -8.01 -8.03
N ASP A 108 4.25 -7.31 -9.08
CA ASP A 108 3.83 -7.93 -10.34
C ASP A 108 4.95 -8.76 -10.98
N SER A 109 6.20 -8.33 -10.87
CA SER A 109 7.35 -9.10 -11.36
C SER A 109 7.50 -10.47 -10.69
N GLN A 110 6.95 -10.64 -9.49
CA GLN A 110 6.98 -11.90 -8.72
C GLN A 110 5.64 -12.63 -8.73
N GLY A 111 4.61 -12.07 -9.36
CA GLY A 111 3.28 -12.65 -9.38
C GLY A 111 2.61 -12.71 -8.01
N GLN A 112 2.95 -11.81 -7.10
CA GLN A 112 2.51 -11.84 -5.70
C GLN A 112 1.67 -10.63 -5.35
N SER A 113 0.68 -10.84 -4.50
CA SER A 113 -0.17 -9.75 -4.00
C SER A 113 -0.72 -10.06 -2.61
N CYS A 114 -1.10 -9.00 -1.91
CA CYS A 114 -1.82 -9.10 -0.64
C CYS A 114 -2.95 -8.09 -0.65
N THR A 115 -4.13 -8.51 -0.23
CA THR A 115 -5.30 -7.64 -0.10
C THR A 115 -5.76 -7.62 1.34
N TYR A 116 -5.91 -6.41 1.90
CA TYR A 116 -6.40 -6.21 3.26
C TYR A 116 -7.71 -5.43 3.21
N THR A 117 -8.71 -5.92 3.94
CA THR A 117 -10.07 -5.34 3.95
C THR A 117 -10.46 -4.77 5.31
N GLY A 118 -9.50 -4.57 6.21
CA GLY A 118 -9.76 -3.99 7.53
C GLY A 118 -10.12 -5.01 8.61
N ARG A 119 -9.87 -6.28 8.35
CA ARG A 119 -10.26 -7.35 9.30
C ARG A 119 -9.11 -8.27 9.60
#